data_7ebe0d76bc9bffa6cfb874ec37d83d05
#
_entry.id   7ebe0d76bc9bffa6cfb874ec37d83d05
#
_cell.length_a   1.000
_cell.length_b   1.000
_cell.length_c   1.000
_cell.angle_alpha   90.00
_cell.angle_beta   90.00
_cell.angle_gamma   90.00
#
_symmetry.space_group_name_H-M   'P 1'
#
loop_
_entity.id
_entity.type
_entity.pdbx_description
1 polymer ?
#
loop_
_entity_poly.entity_id
_entity_poly.type
_entity_poly.pdbx_seq_one_letter_code
_entity_poly.pdbx_strand_id
1 'polypeptide(L)'
;MEKVIDQEFQEDVFESDIDMYLKMFCESNGIDNIKAESQAVWNSCLRDIYKHVFRDTDILKAKDNINNINNNILSNYNRYDYDKVLKVLDIYIFDMCMRYDKEVSIIGFSTMTGIPETIIYDWGRDERKLSSTGSLIYQKLRDFREESLSNKLVTGRQNPVGVLGVLNRHYQWNMPGVSRESANKQALTAAELPQLNCIESKDNLNNSE
;
A
#
# COMPACT_ATOMS: atom_id res chain seq x y z
N MET A 1 2.65 6.29 37.89
CA MET A 1 3.98 5.93 37.37
C MET A 1 4.05 4.50 36.85
N GLU A 2 3.38 3.52 37.44
CA GLU A 2 3.37 2.11 36.96
C GLU A 2 2.83 1.89 35.54
N LYS A 3 1.80 2.63 35.12
CA LYS A 3 1.22 2.45 33.77
C LYS A 3 2.12 2.87 32.61
N VAL A 4 3.07 3.79 32.83
CA VAL A 4 4.01 4.25 31.80
C VAL A 4 5.13 3.23 31.61
N ILE A 5 5.56 2.62 32.72
CA ILE A 5 6.64 1.61 32.70
C ILE A 5 6.18 0.34 31.96
N ASP A 6 4.92 -0.09 32.15
CA ASP A 6 4.38 -1.27 31.47
C ASP A 6 4.22 -1.06 29.95
N GLN A 7 3.99 0.18 29.49
CA GLN A 7 3.89 0.49 28.07
C GLN A 7 5.27 0.49 27.38
N GLU A 8 6.28 1.12 27.96
CA GLU A 8 7.65 1.09 27.45
C GLU A 8 8.19 -0.34 27.39
N PHE A 9 7.94 -1.14 28.41
CA PHE A 9 8.40 -2.54 28.46
C PHE A 9 7.74 -3.44 27.39
N GLN A 10 6.49 -3.17 27.04
CA GLN A 10 5.81 -3.89 25.96
C GLN A 10 6.30 -3.48 24.55
N GLU A 11 6.77 -2.26 24.36
CA GLU A 11 7.30 -1.77 23.09
C GLU A 11 8.64 -2.42 22.75
N ASP A 12 9.54 -2.48 23.72
CA ASP A 12 10.85 -3.14 23.57
C ASP A 12 10.72 -4.65 23.26
N VAL A 13 9.72 -5.31 23.81
CA VAL A 13 9.45 -6.74 23.58
C VAL A 13 9.06 -7.01 22.12
N PHE A 14 8.23 -6.18 21.49
CA PHE A 14 7.81 -6.40 20.11
C PHE A 14 8.93 -6.27 19.09
N GLU A 15 9.72 -5.21 19.21
CA GLU A 15 10.86 -4.98 18.33
C GLU A 15 11.87 -6.11 18.47
N SER A 16 12.17 -6.49 19.70
CA SER A 16 13.04 -7.61 20.03
C SER A 16 12.54 -8.94 19.47
N ASP A 17 11.24 -9.22 19.58
CA ASP A 17 10.64 -10.46 19.11
C ASP A 17 10.65 -10.52 17.57
N ILE A 18 10.30 -9.44 16.88
CA ILE A 18 10.33 -9.38 15.42
C ILE A 18 11.76 -9.63 14.90
N ASP A 19 12.76 -8.96 15.46
CA ASP A 19 14.16 -9.13 15.06
C ASP A 19 14.68 -10.55 15.40
N MET A 20 14.28 -11.12 16.52
CA MET A 20 14.61 -12.48 16.92
C MET A 20 14.05 -13.50 15.91
N TYR A 21 12.77 -13.44 15.59
CA TYR A 21 12.17 -14.39 14.65
C TYR A 21 12.66 -14.21 13.22
N LEU A 22 13.00 -12.99 12.81
CA LEU A 22 13.68 -12.77 11.55
C LEU A 22 15.03 -13.49 11.49
N LYS A 23 15.85 -13.37 12.53
CA LYS A 23 17.14 -14.07 12.64
C LYS A 23 16.95 -15.59 12.63
N MET A 24 16.02 -16.10 13.44
CA MET A 24 15.70 -17.53 13.47
C MET A 24 15.25 -18.07 12.12
N PHE A 25 14.44 -17.29 11.37
CA PHE A 25 14.06 -17.64 10.02
C PHE A 25 15.27 -17.75 9.08
N CYS A 26 16.18 -16.77 9.13
CA CYS A 26 17.40 -16.79 8.33
C CYS A 26 18.27 -18.01 8.65
N GLU A 27 18.51 -18.27 9.92
CA GLU A 27 19.30 -19.42 10.38
C GLU A 27 18.67 -20.75 9.94
N SER A 28 17.37 -20.91 10.13
CA SER A 28 16.65 -22.15 9.77
C SER A 28 16.63 -22.45 8.27
N ASN A 29 16.74 -21.40 7.44
CA ASN A 29 16.72 -21.54 5.98
C ASN A 29 18.13 -21.40 5.34
N GLY A 30 19.18 -21.25 6.14
CA GLY A 30 20.56 -21.09 5.64
C GLY A 30 20.75 -19.80 4.85
N ILE A 31 20.09 -18.71 5.26
CA ILE A 31 20.15 -17.41 4.60
C ILE A 31 21.18 -16.54 5.30
N ASP A 32 22.34 -16.33 4.68
CA ASP A 32 23.39 -15.46 5.22
C ASP A 32 23.08 -13.98 5.03
N ASN A 33 22.42 -13.62 3.93
CA ASN A 33 22.11 -12.23 3.61
C ASN A 33 20.70 -12.07 3.02
N ILE A 34 19.75 -11.75 3.87
CA ILE A 34 18.35 -11.57 3.48
C ILE A 34 18.13 -10.41 2.49
N LYS A 35 19.05 -9.43 2.42
CA LYS A 35 18.98 -8.35 1.42
C LYS A 35 19.07 -8.88 -0.01
N ALA A 36 19.89 -9.91 -0.22
CA ALA A 36 20.09 -10.52 -1.53
C ALA A 36 18.92 -11.41 -1.96
N GLU A 37 18.09 -11.84 -1.01
CA GLU A 37 16.98 -12.75 -1.26
C GLU A 37 15.84 -12.12 -2.04
N SER A 38 15.05 -12.97 -2.70
CA SER A 38 13.88 -12.56 -3.47
C SER A 38 12.76 -12.01 -2.58
N GLN A 39 11.85 -11.23 -3.17
CA GLN A 39 10.65 -10.75 -2.46
C GLN A 39 9.77 -11.91 -1.96
N ALA A 40 9.78 -13.06 -2.63
CA ALA A 40 9.04 -14.25 -2.19
C ALA A 40 9.59 -14.82 -0.88
N VAL A 41 10.91 -14.91 -0.74
CA VAL A 41 11.58 -15.33 0.51
C VAL A 41 11.27 -14.33 1.63
N TRP A 42 11.34 -13.03 1.31
CA TRP A 42 10.97 -11.97 2.25
C TRP A 42 9.53 -12.13 2.76
N ASN A 43 8.57 -12.33 1.87
CA ASN A 43 7.17 -12.52 2.25
C ASN A 43 6.98 -13.79 3.10
N SER A 44 7.78 -14.83 2.86
CA SER A 44 7.77 -16.04 3.70
C SER A 44 8.29 -15.75 5.10
N CYS A 45 9.33 -14.91 5.23
CA CYS A 45 9.83 -14.43 6.52
C CYS A 45 8.76 -13.61 7.27
N LEU A 46 8.09 -12.66 6.58
CA LEU A 46 7.01 -11.88 7.18
C LEU A 46 5.86 -12.79 7.70
N ARG A 47 5.52 -13.83 6.93
CA ARG A 47 4.52 -14.80 7.36
C ARG A 47 4.96 -15.63 8.57
N ASP A 48 6.24 -15.91 8.67
CA ASP A 48 6.79 -16.63 9.82
C ASP A 48 6.75 -15.77 11.08
N ILE A 49 7.13 -14.50 10.99
CA ILE A 49 6.95 -13.51 12.05
C ILE A 49 5.48 -13.43 12.48
N TYR A 50 4.54 -13.37 11.54
CA TYR A 50 3.11 -13.40 11.85
C TYR A 50 2.73 -14.58 12.74
N LYS A 51 3.19 -15.80 12.42
CA LYS A 51 2.83 -17.00 13.16
C LYS A 51 3.31 -16.97 14.61
N HIS A 52 4.45 -16.35 14.85
CA HIS A 52 5.09 -16.38 16.17
C HIS A 52 4.77 -15.16 17.02
N VAL A 53 4.55 -13.99 16.39
CA VAL A 53 4.36 -12.73 17.13
C VAL A 53 2.90 -12.29 17.17
N PHE A 54 2.17 -12.42 16.06
CA PHE A 54 0.85 -11.78 15.92
C PHE A 54 -0.33 -12.75 15.90
N ARG A 55 -0.13 -14.01 15.52
CA ARG A 55 -1.22 -14.95 15.26
C ARG A 55 -2.09 -15.25 16.48
N ASP A 56 -1.45 -15.55 17.59
CA ASP A 56 -2.12 -16.04 18.79
C ASP A 56 -2.27 -14.92 19.85
N THR A 57 -1.89 -13.70 19.48
CA THR A 57 -1.93 -12.54 20.33
C THR A 57 -2.93 -11.54 19.79
N ASP A 58 -3.90 -11.16 20.60
CA ASP A 58 -4.84 -10.06 20.27
C ASP A 58 -4.19 -8.67 20.44
N ILE A 59 -2.87 -8.60 20.27
CA ILE A 59 -2.05 -7.44 20.62
C ILE A 59 -2.45 -6.20 19.83
N LEU A 60 -2.76 -6.37 18.54
CA LEU A 60 -3.19 -5.27 17.67
C LEU A 60 -4.69 -4.97 17.76
N LYS A 61 -5.45 -5.76 18.51
CA LYS A 61 -6.86 -5.50 18.71
C LYS A 61 -7.05 -4.49 19.82
N ALA A 62 -8.01 -3.60 19.64
CA ALA A 62 -8.40 -2.67 20.67
C ALA A 62 -8.82 -3.45 21.92
N LYS A 63 -8.26 -3.11 23.08
CA LYS A 63 -8.65 -3.67 24.39
C LYS A 63 -10.01 -3.07 24.79
N ASP A 64 -10.99 -3.22 23.92
CA ASP A 64 -12.23 -2.55 24.11
C ASP A 64 -13.29 -3.37 24.76
N ASN A 65 -13.78 -2.73 25.81
CA ASN A 65 -15.19 -2.74 26.17
C ASN A 65 -15.78 -4.12 26.41
N ILE A 66 -15.06 -4.93 27.17
CA ILE A 66 -15.67 -6.04 27.92
C ILE A 66 -16.91 -5.55 28.70
N ASN A 67 -17.06 -4.24 28.91
CA ASN A 67 -18.20 -3.63 29.58
C ASN A 67 -19.39 -3.26 28.66
N ASN A 68 -19.26 -3.38 27.33
CA ASN A 68 -20.35 -3.15 26.37
C ASN A 68 -20.74 -4.44 25.62
N ILE A 69 -20.96 -5.53 26.38
CA ILE A 69 -21.47 -6.79 25.85
C ILE A 69 -22.92 -6.64 25.32
N ASN A 70 -23.57 -5.52 25.60
CA ASN A 70 -24.91 -5.24 25.11
C ASN A 70 -24.83 -4.27 23.92
N ASN A 71 -24.93 -4.86 22.75
CA ASN A 71 -25.24 -4.20 21.48
C ASN A 71 -24.08 -3.68 20.64
N ASN A 72 -23.98 -4.33 19.53
CA ASN A 72 -23.60 -3.81 18.23
C ASN A 72 -22.21 -4.06 17.75
N ILE A 73 -22.19 -4.93 16.72
CA ILE A 73 -21.40 -4.76 15.51
C ILE A 73 -20.23 -3.81 15.77
N LEU A 74 -19.13 -4.37 16.30
CA LEU A 74 -17.85 -3.72 16.26
C LEU A 74 -17.60 -3.34 14.80
N SER A 75 -17.79 -2.08 14.47
CA SER A 75 -17.43 -1.61 13.14
C SER A 75 -15.96 -1.95 12.92
N ASN A 76 -15.57 -2.32 11.73
CA ASN A 76 -14.18 -2.65 11.40
C ASN A 76 -13.19 -1.53 11.82
N TYR A 77 -13.66 -0.36 12.13
CA TYR A 77 -12.90 0.81 12.54
C TYR A 77 -12.48 0.81 14.02
N ASN A 78 -13.20 0.14 14.90
CA ASN A 78 -12.86 0.08 16.33
C ASN A 78 -12.24 -1.27 16.72
N ARG A 79 -11.93 -2.10 15.75
CA ARG A 79 -11.39 -3.44 15.98
C ARG A 79 -9.92 -3.43 16.37
N TYR A 80 -9.16 -2.42 15.94
CA TYR A 80 -7.72 -2.35 16.10
C TYR A 80 -7.31 -1.17 16.98
N ASP A 81 -6.25 -1.36 17.73
CA ASP A 81 -5.54 -0.31 18.45
C ASP A 81 -4.62 0.41 17.46
N TYR A 82 -5.09 1.52 16.92
CA TYR A 82 -4.40 2.26 15.86
C TYR A 82 -3.02 2.76 16.26
N ASP A 83 -2.82 3.12 17.54
CA ASP A 83 -1.53 3.61 18.02
C ASP A 83 -0.49 2.48 18.01
N LYS A 84 -0.89 1.28 18.42
CA LYS A 84 -0.03 0.10 18.31
C LYS A 84 0.22 -0.31 16.87
N VAL A 85 -0.80 -0.29 16.03
CA VAL A 85 -0.66 -0.59 14.60
C VAL A 85 0.31 0.39 13.94
N LEU A 86 0.25 1.68 14.31
CA LEU A 86 1.17 2.70 13.79
C LEU A 86 2.62 2.44 14.20
N LYS A 87 2.87 2.04 15.46
CA LYS A 87 4.21 1.66 15.94
C LYS A 87 4.75 0.44 15.20
N VAL A 88 3.93 -0.60 15.05
CA VAL A 88 4.31 -1.79 14.28
C VAL A 88 4.55 -1.46 12.80
N LEU A 89 3.82 -0.48 12.26
CA LEU A 89 4.06 0.02 10.91
C LEU A 89 5.43 0.69 10.79
N ASP A 90 5.83 1.49 11.77
CA ASP A 90 7.13 2.14 11.76
C ASP A 90 8.26 1.09 11.83
N ILE A 91 8.14 0.07 12.66
CA ILE A 91 9.07 -1.08 12.67
C ILE A 91 9.11 -1.76 11.29
N TYR A 92 7.94 -2.04 10.69
CA TYR A 92 7.88 -2.66 9.37
C TYR A 92 8.57 -1.84 8.28
N ILE A 93 8.37 -0.52 8.27
CA ILE A 93 8.95 0.37 7.26
C ILE A 93 10.45 0.53 7.49
N PHE A 94 10.86 0.97 8.70
CA PHE A 94 12.23 1.44 8.95
C PHE A 94 13.17 0.31 9.33
N ASP A 95 12.77 -0.54 10.27
CA ASP A 95 13.65 -1.57 10.81
C ASP A 95 13.66 -2.85 9.97
N MET A 96 12.62 -3.06 9.18
CA MET A 96 12.53 -4.22 8.30
C MET A 96 12.73 -3.83 6.83
N CYS A 97 11.80 -3.12 6.20
CA CYS A 97 11.86 -2.91 4.76
C CYS A 97 13.06 -2.06 4.33
N MET A 98 13.29 -0.91 4.97
CA MET A 98 14.41 -0.03 4.62
C MET A 98 15.75 -0.64 5.01
N ARG A 99 15.86 -1.22 6.21
CA ARG A 99 17.09 -1.86 6.68
C ARG A 99 17.56 -2.99 5.77
N TYR A 100 16.63 -3.76 5.23
CA TYR A 100 16.92 -4.92 4.38
C TYR A 100 16.70 -4.68 2.87
N ASP A 101 16.53 -3.42 2.45
CA ASP A 101 16.34 -3.02 1.03
C ASP A 101 15.17 -3.79 0.36
N LYS A 102 14.07 -3.94 1.10
CA LYS A 102 12.85 -4.62 0.64
C LYS A 102 11.75 -3.62 0.32
N GLU A 103 10.79 -4.05 -0.50
CA GLU A 103 9.66 -3.21 -0.86
C GLU A 103 8.66 -3.04 0.28
N VAL A 104 8.31 -1.79 0.57
CA VAL A 104 7.16 -1.49 1.41
C VAL A 104 5.90 -1.80 0.62
N SER A 105 5.00 -2.60 1.19
CA SER A 105 3.74 -2.94 0.51
C SER A 105 2.63 -3.23 1.51
N ILE A 106 1.38 -2.93 1.11
CA ILE A 106 0.19 -3.25 1.90
C ILE A 106 0.10 -4.76 2.12
N ILE A 107 0.40 -5.55 1.08
CA ILE A 107 0.41 -7.02 1.16
C ILE A 107 1.45 -7.51 2.18
N GLY A 108 2.66 -6.94 2.16
CA GLY A 108 3.70 -7.29 3.12
C GLY A 108 3.30 -6.96 4.56
N PHE A 109 2.77 -5.77 4.79
CA PHE A 109 2.27 -5.37 6.11
C PHE A 109 1.10 -6.25 6.58
N SER A 110 0.13 -6.52 5.71
CA SER A 110 -0.96 -7.46 5.96
C SER A 110 -0.45 -8.87 6.30
N THR A 111 0.54 -9.36 5.57
CA THR A 111 1.14 -10.69 5.80
C THR A 111 1.83 -10.77 7.15
N MET A 112 2.52 -9.71 7.59
CA MET A 112 3.23 -9.67 8.86
C MET A 112 2.28 -9.52 10.06
N THR A 113 1.26 -8.67 9.94
CA THR A 113 0.37 -8.33 11.06
C THR A 113 -0.89 -9.17 11.14
N GLY A 114 -1.28 -9.82 10.04
CA GLY A 114 -2.56 -10.51 9.91
C GLY A 114 -3.76 -9.58 9.75
N ILE A 115 -3.55 -8.26 9.61
CA ILE A 115 -4.63 -7.31 9.31
C ILE A 115 -5.02 -7.49 7.84
N PRO A 116 -6.28 -7.81 7.52
CA PRO A 116 -6.72 -7.97 6.13
C PRO A 116 -6.46 -6.71 5.29
N GLU A 117 -5.99 -6.90 4.06
CA GLU A 117 -5.75 -5.80 3.12
C GLU A 117 -6.97 -4.92 2.90
N THR A 118 -8.16 -5.53 2.84
CA THR A 118 -9.43 -4.81 2.67
C THR A 118 -9.63 -3.77 3.76
N ILE A 119 -9.28 -4.09 5.01
CA ILE A 119 -9.39 -3.17 6.15
C ILE A 119 -8.39 -2.01 5.99
N ILE A 120 -7.15 -2.30 5.56
CA ILE A 120 -6.14 -1.28 5.33
C ILE A 120 -6.59 -0.33 4.20
N TYR A 121 -7.18 -0.86 3.14
CA TYR A 121 -7.75 -0.04 2.06
C TYR A 121 -8.95 0.78 2.53
N ASP A 122 -9.79 0.23 3.41
CA ASP A 122 -10.94 0.95 3.97
C ASP A 122 -10.49 2.14 4.84
N TRP A 123 -9.34 2.05 5.52
CA TRP A 123 -8.74 3.18 6.24
C TRP A 123 -8.35 4.33 5.32
N GLY A 124 -8.02 4.03 4.07
CA GLY A 124 -7.65 5.04 3.05
C GLY A 124 -8.84 5.64 2.30
N ARG A 125 -10.04 5.08 2.44
CA ARG A 125 -11.23 5.60 1.76
C ARG A 125 -11.81 6.79 2.51
N ASP A 126 -11.76 7.95 1.87
CA ASP A 126 -12.17 9.25 2.43
C ASP A 126 -13.65 9.36 2.81
N GLU A 127 -14.50 8.48 2.33
CA GLU A 127 -15.95 8.57 2.47
C GLU A 127 -16.43 8.46 3.93
N ARG A 128 -15.59 7.92 4.81
CA ARG A 128 -15.93 7.71 6.21
C ARG A 128 -14.76 8.07 7.12
N LYS A 129 -14.35 9.31 7.23
CA LYS A 129 -13.30 9.82 8.13
C LYS A 129 -13.47 9.41 9.60
N LEU A 130 -13.53 8.12 9.86
CA LEU A 130 -13.81 7.56 11.19
C LEU A 130 -12.57 7.49 12.08
N SER A 131 -11.36 7.50 11.49
CA SER A 131 -10.11 7.57 12.25
C SER A 131 -9.03 8.30 11.45
N SER A 132 -8.53 9.40 11.99
CA SER A 132 -7.37 10.11 11.44
C SER A 132 -6.11 9.23 11.45
N THR A 133 -5.93 8.41 12.47
CA THR A 133 -4.77 7.50 12.61
C THR A 133 -4.83 6.36 11.60
N GLY A 134 -5.99 5.77 11.35
CA GLY A 134 -6.16 4.76 10.31
C GLY A 134 -5.82 5.28 8.91
N SER A 135 -6.28 6.49 8.59
CA SER A 135 -5.93 7.17 7.34
C SER A 135 -4.43 7.45 7.23
N LEU A 136 -3.78 7.84 8.33
CA LEU A 136 -2.34 8.05 8.39
C LEU A 136 -1.56 6.77 8.12
N ILE A 137 -1.98 5.62 8.67
CA ILE A 137 -1.37 4.31 8.41
C ILE A 137 -1.40 3.98 6.93
N TYR A 138 -2.55 4.14 6.28
CA TYR A 138 -2.68 3.90 4.84
C TYR A 138 -1.82 4.84 4.01
N GLN A 139 -1.81 6.15 4.35
CA GLN A 139 -0.98 7.14 3.67
C GLN A 139 0.50 6.81 3.78
N LYS A 140 1.01 6.52 4.98
CA LYS A 140 2.41 6.11 5.17
C LYS A 140 2.78 4.91 4.29
N LEU A 141 1.96 3.86 4.29
CA LEU A 141 2.20 2.69 3.43
C LEU A 141 2.27 3.05 1.95
N ARG A 142 1.40 3.94 1.50
CA ARG A 142 1.34 4.39 0.11
C ARG A 142 2.57 5.23 -0.25
N ASP A 143 2.90 6.22 0.57
CA ASP A 143 3.96 7.18 0.32
C ASP A 143 5.33 6.48 0.33
N PHE A 144 5.60 5.63 1.31
CA PHE A 144 6.85 4.86 1.37
C PHE A 144 6.97 3.82 0.26
N ARG A 145 5.87 3.27 -0.21
CA ARG A 145 5.88 2.41 -1.39
C ARG A 145 6.24 3.19 -2.65
N GLU A 146 5.65 4.38 -2.84
CA GLU A 146 5.97 5.24 -3.97
C GLU A 146 7.44 5.65 -3.96
N GLU A 147 7.97 6.05 -2.80
CA GLU A 147 9.38 6.38 -2.61
C GLU A 147 10.29 5.18 -2.94
N SER A 148 10.00 3.99 -2.42
CA SER A 148 10.77 2.77 -2.69
C SER A 148 10.82 2.46 -4.19
N LEU A 149 9.69 2.56 -4.90
CA LEU A 149 9.62 2.36 -6.35
C LEU A 149 10.37 3.43 -7.12
N SER A 150 10.24 4.71 -6.71
CA SER A 150 10.95 5.83 -7.30
C SER A 150 12.47 5.66 -7.17
N ASN A 151 12.96 5.28 -6.00
CA ASN A 151 14.37 5.02 -5.76
C ASN A 151 14.91 3.87 -6.62
N LYS A 152 14.12 2.81 -6.83
CA LYS A 152 14.48 1.71 -7.73
C LYS A 152 14.57 2.15 -9.20
N LEU A 153 13.70 3.07 -9.61
CA LEU A 153 13.74 3.65 -10.94
C LEU A 153 15.02 4.47 -11.15
N VAL A 154 15.35 5.34 -10.19
CA VAL A 154 16.53 6.23 -10.26
C VAL A 154 17.83 5.43 -10.19
N THR A 155 17.90 4.40 -9.37
CA THR A 155 19.11 3.57 -9.21
C THR A 155 19.32 2.58 -10.34
N GLY A 156 18.35 2.40 -11.25
CA GLY A 156 18.44 1.49 -12.38
C GLY A 156 18.54 -0.01 -12.00
N ARG A 157 18.24 -0.36 -10.75
CA ARG A 157 18.35 -1.75 -10.26
C ARG A 157 17.27 -2.68 -10.81
N GLN A 158 16.21 -2.14 -11.36
CA GLN A 158 15.09 -2.90 -11.94
C GLN A 158 14.76 -2.36 -13.33
N ASN A 159 13.97 -3.12 -14.09
CA ASN A 159 13.50 -2.68 -15.40
C ASN A 159 12.69 -1.38 -15.25
N PRO A 160 13.19 -0.25 -15.77
CA PRO A 160 12.55 1.05 -15.58
C PRO A 160 11.15 1.12 -16.19
N VAL A 161 10.88 0.39 -17.28
CA VAL A 161 9.56 0.35 -17.90
C VAL A 161 8.53 -0.32 -16.99
N GLY A 162 8.92 -1.41 -16.32
CA GLY A 162 8.05 -2.09 -15.36
C GLY A 162 7.73 -1.21 -14.16
N VAL A 163 8.75 -0.55 -13.58
CA VAL A 163 8.58 0.35 -12.43
C VAL A 163 7.70 1.55 -12.80
N LEU A 164 7.96 2.20 -13.95
CA LEU A 164 7.13 3.29 -14.46
C LEU A 164 5.68 2.86 -14.69
N GLY A 165 5.45 1.65 -15.22
CA GLY A 165 4.10 1.10 -15.38
C GLY A 165 3.34 1.01 -14.08
N VAL A 166 3.98 0.57 -12.99
CA VAL A 166 3.38 0.50 -11.64
C VAL A 166 3.14 1.91 -11.08
N LEU A 167 4.11 2.81 -11.19
CA LEU A 167 3.99 4.19 -10.73
C LEU A 167 2.87 4.95 -11.46
N ASN A 168 2.77 4.76 -12.78
CA ASN A 168 1.69 5.35 -13.56
C ASN A 168 0.32 4.82 -13.10
N ARG A 169 0.17 3.51 -12.98
CA ARG A 169 -1.11 2.89 -12.64
C ARG A 169 -1.61 3.28 -11.25
N HIS A 170 -0.72 3.31 -10.25
CA HIS A 170 -1.12 3.47 -8.85
C HIS A 170 -0.93 4.88 -8.30
N TYR A 171 0.02 5.66 -8.87
CA TYR A 171 0.40 6.98 -8.38
C TYR A 171 0.24 8.09 -9.43
N GLN A 172 -0.32 7.76 -10.59
CA GLN A 172 -0.59 8.70 -11.69
C GLN A 172 0.66 9.42 -12.23
N TRP A 173 1.80 8.74 -12.20
CA TRP A 173 3.02 9.24 -12.83
C TRP A 173 2.86 9.23 -14.34
N ASN A 174 3.36 10.29 -15.02
CA ASN A 174 3.31 10.33 -16.47
C ASN A 174 4.35 9.42 -17.10
N MET A 175 3.93 8.58 -18.02
CA MET A 175 4.88 7.89 -18.89
C MET A 175 5.50 8.90 -19.86
N PRO A 176 6.82 8.79 -20.19
CA PRO A 176 7.41 9.62 -21.23
C PRO A 176 6.62 9.51 -22.54
N GLY A 177 6.21 10.65 -23.10
CA GLY A 177 5.44 10.71 -24.33
C GLY A 177 3.91 10.59 -24.20
N VAL A 178 3.39 10.41 -22.99
CA VAL A 178 1.94 10.40 -22.72
C VAL A 178 1.57 11.65 -21.94
N SER A 179 0.88 12.59 -22.59
CA SER A 179 0.34 13.77 -21.92
C SER A 179 -0.89 13.40 -21.08
N ARG A 180 -1.02 13.97 -19.86
CA ARG A 180 -2.22 13.80 -19.03
C ARG A 180 -3.49 14.27 -19.71
N GLU A 181 -3.37 15.25 -20.60
CA GLU A 181 -4.51 15.79 -21.37
C GLU A 181 -5.11 14.77 -22.33
N SER A 182 -4.30 13.83 -22.84
CA SER A 182 -4.81 12.77 -23.72
C SER A 182 -5.57 11.67 -23.00
N ALA A 183 -5.33 11.49 -21.68
CA ALA A 183 -6.02 10.46 -20.88
C ALA A 183 -7.43 10.89 -20.44
N ASN A 184 -7.71 12.19 -20.39
CA ASN A 184 -8.98 12.76 -19.96
C ASN A 184 -9.85 13.31 -21.10
N LYS A 185 -9.48 13.10 -22.37
CA LYS A 185 -10.38 13.42 -23.47
C LYS A 185 -11.56 12.44 -23.42
N GLN A 186 -12.67 12.89 -22.86
CA GLN A 186 -13.95 12.26 -23.12
C GLN A 186 -14.10 12.06 -24.63
N ALA A 187 -14.51 10.87 -25.02
CA ALA A 187 -14.80 10.61 -26.42
C ALA A 187 -15.74 11.72 -26.92
N LEU A 188 -15.31 12.45 -27.97
CA LEU A 188 -16.12 13.49 -28.57
C LEU A 188 -17.48 12.88 -28.93
N THR A 189 -18.55 13.54 -28.54
CA THR A 189 -19.88 13.16 -28.95
C THR A 189 -20.03 13.41 -30.45
N ALA A 190 -20.96 12.72 -31.12
CA ALA A 190 -21.17 12.88 -32.55
C ALA A 190 -21.49 14.34 -32.97
N ALA A 191 -21.97 15.17 -32.04
CA ALA A 191 -22.23 16.59 -32.22
C ALA A 191 -20.96 17.47 -32.20
N GLU A 192 -19.89 16.98 -31.60
CA GLU A 192 -18.58 17.69 -31.45
C GLU A 192 -17.59 17.32 -32.57
N LEU A 193 -17.94 16.35 -33.42
CA LEU A 193 -17.15 16.00 -34.59
C LEU A 193 -17.30 17.10 -35.67
N PRO A 194 -16.18 17.57 -36.30
CA PRO A 194 -16.27 18.48 -37.41
C PRO A 194 -17.12 17.89 -38.51
N GLN A 195 -18.23 18.50 -38.84
CA GLN A 195 -19.04 18.07 -39.96
C GLN A 195 -18.26 18.34 -41.25
N LEU A 196 -18.00 17.29 -42.02
CA LEU A 196 -17.48 17.40 -43.37
C LEU A 196 -18.56 18.10 -44.18
N ASN A 197 -18.29 19.35 -44.59
CA ASN A 197 -19.16 20.04 -45.52
C ASN A 197 -19.30 19.17 -46.78
N CYS A 198 -20.51 18.76 -47.08
CA CYS A 198 -20.83 18.14 -48.35
C CYS A 198 -20.46 19.16 -49.44
N ILE A 199 -19.50 18.81 -50.26
CA ILE A 199 -19.18 19.56 -51.49
C ILE A 199 -20.40 19.41 -52.39
N GLU A 200 -21.23 20.47 -52.47
CA GLU A 200 -22.27 20.54 -53.47
C GLU A 200 -21.59 20.52 -54.85
N SER A 201 -21.72 19.41 -55.55
CA SER A 201 -21.36 19.29 -56.96
C SER A 201 -22.29 20.22 -57.75
N LYS A 202 -21.81 21.39 -58.17
CA LYS A 202 -22.47 22.23 -59.16
C LYS A 202 -22.28 21.59 -60.54
N ASP A 203 -23.15 20.71 -60.90
CA ASP A 203 -23.33 20.32 -62.28
C ASP A 203 -24.00 21.47 -63.01
N ASN A 204 -23.23 22.35 -63.59
CA ASN A 204 -23.71 23.29 -64.64
C ASN A 204 -23.72 22.55 -65.94
N LEU A 205 -24.86 21.96 -66.25
CA LEU A 205 -25.27 21.60 -67.61
C LEU A 205 -25.67 22.89 -68.37
N ASN A 206 -24.75 23.47 -69.09
CA ASN A 206 -25.06 24.44 -70.10
C ASN A 206 -25.42 23.70 -71.39
N ASN A 207 -26.74 23.58 -71.66
CA ASN A 207 -27.25 23.41 -72.93
C ASN A 207 -27.24 24.77 -73.69
N SER A 208 -26.58 24.82 -74.80
CA SER A 208 -26.76 25.80 -75.84
C SER A 208 -26.50 25.16 -77.18
N GLU A 209 -27.49 25.14 -77.92
CA GLU A 209 -27.69 25.16 -79.33
C GLU A 209 -26.47 25.03 -80.26
#